data_639ca32f2b850ecc54a6fce6f9dc3360
#
_entry.id   639ca32f2b850ecc54a6fce6f9dc3360
#
_cell.length_a   1.000
_cell.length_b   1.000
_cell.length_c   1.000
_cell.angle_alpha   90.00
_cell.angle_beta   90.00
_cell.angle_gamma   90.00
#
_symmetry.space_group_name_H-M   'P 1'
#
loop_
_entity.id
_entity.type
_entity.pdbx_description
1 polymer ?
#
loop_
_entity_poly.entity_id
_entity_poly.type
_entity_poly.pdbx_seq_one_letter_code
_entity_poly.pdbx_strand_id
1 'polypeptide(L)'
;MGWLALALGLFLACPGVALAQFSLFEGAPHSLAPLVKMVAPGVVGIAVTEASGGSGATPAPVHGGKATPPLTQAAGSGFIISPDGMIVTNDHVIAGAAQITVTLDNGEKFTAQLVGADDLTDIAVIKIHPSKPLQPARWGDSSKVQVGDWVLAAGTPFALGNSFTLGIVSAEGRDIGEGPFNHFLQLDAPINPGNSGGPAFNMQGAVIGINSAIVSPSGGSVGIGFAIPSNSAAPIVAQLIAHGAVARGWLGVSVADLSDGGPGAVITGLEAGGPADKAGLNQSDLVVSVNGEAISGADGLTRIIASMPPGRKVVLGVRKNGHIFHLPVTVGRRPAQIGE
;
A
#
# COMPACT_ATOMS: atom_id res chain seq x y z
N MET A 1 -41.75 87.99 6.74
CA MET A 1 -41.71 87.37 5.42
C MET A 1 -40.65 86.24 5.48
N GLY A 2 -41.11 85.01 5.76
CA GLY A 2 -40.23 83.87 5.89
C GLY A 2 -40.31 82.97 4.63
N TRP A 3 -39.17 82.48 4.22
CA TRP A 3 -39.09 81.48 3.18
C TRP A 3 -38.64 80.16 3.83
N LEU A 4 -39.55 79.17 3.88
CA LEU A 4 -39.24 77.79 4.19
C LEU A 4 -38.62 77.13 2.98
N ALA A 5 -37.41 76.65 3.04
CA ALA A 5 -36.82 75.77 2.07
C ALA A 5 -37.02 74.33 2.49
N LEU A 6 -37.84 73.61 1.73
CA LEU A 6 -38.05 72.15 1.84
C LEU A 6 -36.86 71.42 1.19
N ALA A 7 -36.03 70.76 1.97
CA ALA A 7 -34.98 69.86 1.43
C ALA A 7 -35.58 68.44 1.29
N LEU A 8 -35.78 68.05 0.04
CA LEU A 8 -36.22 66.69 -0.33
C LEU A 8 -35.01 65.74 -0.35
N GLY A 9 -34.86 64.93 0.71
CA GLY A 9 -33.79 63.92 0.75
C GLY A 9 -34.11 62.72 -0.13
N LEU A 10 -33.32 62.54 -1.19
CA LEU A 10 -33.36 61.41 -2.08
C LEU A 10 -32.59 60.24 -1.38
N PHE A 11 -33.31 59.27 -0.82
CA PHE A 11 -32.72 57.99 -0.38
C PHE A 11 -32.44 57.15 -1.62
N LEU A 12 -31.17 57.06 -2.06
CA LEU A 12 -30.68 56.06 -2.98
C LEU A 12 -30.65 54.72 -2.27
N ALA A 13 -31.63 53.88 -2.53
CA ALA A 13 -31.61 52.47 -2.14
C ALA A 13 -30.55 51.76 -3.00
N CYS A 14 -29.37 51.52 -2.45
CA CYS A 14 -28.41 50.56 -3.02
C CYS A 14 -29.07 49.20 -3.05
N PRO A 15 -29.17 48.49 -4.22
CA PRO A 15 -29.56 47.11 -4.23
C PRO A 15 -28.47 46.34 -3.46
N GLY A 16 -28.83 45.75 -2.34
CA GLY A 16 -27.98 44.85 -1.59
C GLY A 16 -27.55 43.72 -2.51
N VAL A 17 -26.26 43.69 -2.84
CA VAL A 17 -25.63 42.50 -3.42
C VAL A 17 -25.75 41.43 -2.38
N ALA A 18 -26.71 40.51 -2.54
CA ALA A 18 -26.75 39.30 -1.78
C ALA A 18 -25.47 38.55 -2.13
N LEU A 19 -24.46 38.64 -1.26
CA LEU A 19 -23.32 37.74 -1.27
C LEU A 19 -23.91 36.36 -0.99
N ALA A 20 -24.08 35.55 -2.06
CA ALA A 20 -24.30 34.14 -1.92
C ALA A 20 -23.14 33.60 -1.09
N GLN A 21 -23.36 33.37 0.19
CA GLN A 21 -22.45 32.59 1.02
C GLN A 21 -22.44 31.20 0.38
N PHE A 22 -21.46 30.94 -0.48
CA PHE A 22 -21.08 29.59 -0.84
C PHE A 22 -20.61 28.93 0.46
N SER A 23 -21.51 28.18 1.11
CA SER A 23 -21.14 27.25 2.16
C SER A 23 -20.36 26.13 1.46
N LEU A 24 -19.05 26.26 1.39
CA LEU A 24 -18.14 25.24 0.88
C LEU A 24 -18.20 23.93 1.70
N PHE A 25 -18.95 23.92 2.77
CA PHE A 25 -19.07 22.85 3.76
C PHE A 25 -20.52 22.42 4.01
N GLU A 26 -21.46 22.76 3.17
CA GLU A 26 -22.80 22.17 3.21
C GLU A 26 -22.69 20.69 2.86
N GLY A 27 -22.59 19.84 3.89
CA GLY A 27 -22.48 18.38 3.76
C GLY A 27 -21.35 17.72 4.56
N ALA A 28 -20.47 18.48 5.20
CA ALA A 28 -19.51 17.86 6.13
C ALA A 28 -20.27 17.24 7.31
N PRO A 29 -20.08 15.95 7.62
CA PRO A 29 -20.79 15.31 8.73
C PRO A 29 -20.34 15.96 10.06
N HIS A 30 -21.27 16.30 10.93
CA HIS A 30 -20.99 16.81 12.27
C HIS A 30 -20.21 15.80 13.13
N SER A 31 -20.24 14.52 12.79
CA SER A 31 -19.54 13.45 13.48
C SER A 31 -19.30 12.27 12.51
N LEU A 32 -18.13 11.65 12.62
CA LEU A 32 -17.79 10.42 11.91
C LEU A 32 -18.13 9.16 12.71
N ALA A 33 -18.67 9.29 13.94
CA ALA A 33 -19.01 8.14 14.76
C ALA A 33 -19.93 7.11 14.07
N PRO A 34 -20.95 7.50 13.28
CA PRO A 34 -21.74 6.54 12.52
C PRO A 34 -20.92 5.75 11.49
N LEU A 35 -20.02 6.42 10.77
CA LEU A 35 -19.13 5.78 9.80
C LEU A 35 -18.16 4.82 10.50
N VAL A 36 -17.49 5.26 11.57
CA VAL A 36 -16.60 4.42 12.38
C VAL A 36 -17.33 3.18 12.87
N LYS A 37 -18.53 3.32 13.45
CA LYS A 37 -19.33 2.18 13.92
C LYS A 37 -19.67 1.18 12.80
N MET A 38 -19.88 1.69 11.59
CA MET A 38 -20.18 0.85 10.43
C MET A 38 -18.97 0.06 9.95
N VAL A 39 -17.76 0.65 9.95
CA VAL A 39 -16.57 0.03 9.35
C VAL A 39 -15.68 -0.71 10.35
N ALA A 40 -15.75 -0.37 11.64
CA ALA A 40 -14.90 -0.95 12.69
C ALA A 40 -14.93 -2.48 12.73
N PRO A 41 -16.09 -3.18 12.60
CA PRO A 41 -16.12 -4.63 12.63
C PRO A 41 -15.32 -5.31 11.51
N GLY A 42 -15.03 -4.57 10.42
CA GLY A 42 -14.22 -5.06 9.31
C GLY A 42 -12.72 -4.88 9.49
N VAL A 43 -12.27 -4.13 10.51
CA VAL A 43 -10.85 -3.84 10.78
C VAL A 43 -10.31 -4.81 11.81
N VAL A 44 -9.09 -5.31 11.59
CA VAL A 44 -8.46 -6.29 12.49
C VAL A 44 -7.03 -5.88 12.83
N GLY A 45 -6.60 -6.25 14.03
CA GLY A 45 -5.21 -6.18 14.44
C GLY A 45 -4.47 -7.47 14.07
N ILE A 46 -3.23 -7.34 13.65
CA ILE A 46 -2.36 -8.47 13.30
C ILE A 46 -1.12 -8.40 14.19
N ALA A 47 -0.82 -9.53 14.84
CA ALA A 47 0.39 -9.72 15.60
C ALA A 47 1.12 -10.96 15.08
N VAL A 48 2.44 -10.86 14.96
CA VAL A 48 3.28 -11.97 14.52
C VAL A 48 4.25 -12.40 15.61
N THR A 49 4.60 -13.68 15.60
CA THR A 49 5.70 -14.23 16.38
C THR A 49 6.79 -14.61 15.38
N GLU A 50 8.00 -14.11 15.55
CA GLU A 50 9.12 -14.47 14.70
C GLU A 50 9.63 -15.88 15.05
N ALA A 51 10.14 -16.61 14.05
CA ALA A 51 10.85 -17.86 14.29
C ALA A 51 12.16 -17.54 15.02
N SER A 52 12.40 -18.17 16.17
CA SER A 52 13.62 -18.00 16.96
C SER A 52 14.85 -18.42 16.14
N GLY A 53 15.49 -17.46 15.47
CA GLY A 53 16.64 -17.70 14.57
C GLY A 53 17.23 -16.43 13.92
N GLY A 54 16.55 -15.30 13.96
CA GLY A 54 17.03 -14.02 13.40
C GLY A 54 17.87 -13.26 14.43
N SER A 55 19.16 -13.12 14.18
CA SER A 55 20.13 -12.36 14.97
C SER A 55 19.79 -10.87 14.97
N GLY A 56 19.65 -10.27 16.17
CA GLY A 56 19.92 -8.85 16.29
C GLY A 56 19.09 -7.97 17.20
N ALA A 57 18.46 -8.49 18.24
CA ALA A 57 18.09 -7.63 19.37
C ALA A 57 18.41 -8.36 20.67
N THR A 58 19.53 -8.00 21.30
CA THR A 58 19.88 -8.45 22.66
C THR A 58 18.83 -7.88 23.62
N PRO A 59 18.02 -8.69 24.31
CA PRO A 59 17.14 -8.19 25.35
C PRO A 59 18.02 -7.63 26.47
N ALA A 60 17.76 -6.40 26.93
CA ALA A 60 18.39 -5.87 28.13
C ALA A 60 18.06 -6.80 29.32
N PRO A 61 19.03 -7.13 30.18
CA PRO A 61 18.80 -8.03 31.30
C PRO A 61 17.87 -7.37 32.34
N VAL A 62 16.64 -7.85 32.42
CA VAL A 62 15.74 -7.54 33.54
C VAL A 62 16.02 -8.54 34.64
N HIS A 63 16.51 -8.03 35.78
CA HIS A 63 16.78 -8.82 36.98
C HIS A 63 15.48 -9.44 37.53
N GLY A 64 15.46 -10.76 37.59
CA GLY A 64 14.56 -11.56 38.43
C GLY A 64 13.12 -11.67 37.96
N GLY A 65 12.81 -12.70 37.18
CA GLY A 65 11.43 -13.08 36.89
C GLY A 65 11.34 -14.11 35.76
N LYS A 66 10.45 -15.06 35.94
CA LYS A 66 10.04 -16.15 35.05
C LYS A 66 10.26 -15.86 33.57
N ALA A 67 10.70 -16.87 32.80
CA ALA A 67 10.83 -16.80 31.35
C ALA A 67 9.62 -16.09 30.73
N THR A 68 9.87 -14.90 30.15
CA THR A 68 8.86 -14.15 29.43
C THR A 68 8.53 -14.94 28.16
N PRO A 69 7.24 -15.17 27.83
CA PRO A 69 6.89 -15.77 26.55
C PRO A 69 7.53 -14.96 25.41
N PRO A 70 7.82 -15.58 24.24
CA PRO A 70 8.34 -14.85 23.09
C PRO A 70 7.46 -13.63 22.84
N LEU A 71 8.08 -12.44 22.73
CA LEU A 71 7.38 -11.18 22.53
C LEU A 71 6.59 -11.27 21.23
N THR A 72 5.27 -11.42 21.35
CA THR A 72 4.35 -11.20 20.22
C THR A 72 4.44 -9.71 19.91
N GLN A 73 5.14 -9.34 18.85
CA GLN A 73 5.17 -7.96 18.40
C GLN A 73 3.85 -7.66 17.67
N ALA A 74 3.20 -6.55 18.04
CA ALA A 74 2.10 -6.05 17.23
C ALA A 74 2.69 -5.60 15.90
N ALA A 75 2.39 -6.30 14.82
CA ALA A 75 3.03 -6.08 13.53
C ALA A 75 2.27 -5.09 12.66
N GLY A 76 0.95 -5.10 12.69
CA GLY A 76 0.14 -4.22 11.84
C GLY A 76 -1.36 -4.46 11.97
N SER A 77 -2.03 -4.15 10.89
CA SER A 77 -3.48 -4.23 10.75
C SER A 77 -3.88 -4.98 9.50
N GLY A 78 -5.16 -5.25 9.38
CA GLY A 78 -5.78 -5.80 8.18
C GLY A 78 -7.25 -5.47 8.12
N PHE A 79 -7.92 -5.96 7.09
CA PHE A 79 -9.37 -5.87 7.00
C PHE A 79 -9.99 -7.13 6.38
N ILE A 80 -11.15 -7.47 6.87
CA ILE A 80 -11.92 -8.64 6.46
C ILE A 80 -12.54 -8.36 5.10
N ILE A 81 -12.39 -9.27 4.14
CA ILE A 81 -12.96 -9.15 2.79
C ILE A 81 -14.03 -10.20 2.48
N SER A 82 -14.19 -11.20 3.36
CA SER A 82 -15.26 -12.20 3.20
C SER A 82 -15.83 -12.64 4.53
N PRO A 83 -17.12 -13.04 4.59
CA PRO A 83 -17.75 -13.47 5.85
C PRO A 83 -17.12 -14.71 6.46
N ASP A 84 -16.43 -15.52 5.68
CA ASP A 84 -15.77 -16.76 6.09
C ASP A 84 -14.34 -16.55 6.59
N GLY A 85 -13.86 -15.27 6.66
CA GLY A 85 -12.64 -14.89 7.34
C GLY A 85 -11.40 -14.72 6.46
N MET A 86 -11.54 -14.38 5.18
CA MET A 86 -10.43 -13.86 4.39
C MET A 86 -10.10 -12.43 4.81
N ILE A 87 -8.83 -12.13 4.97
CA ILE A 87 -8.31 -10.85 5.45
C ILE A 87 -7.17 -10.40 4.54
N VAL A 88 -7.18 -9.13 4.19
CA VAL A 88 -6.10 -8.45 3.45
C VAL A 88 -5.24 -7.69 4.45
N THR A 89 -3.92 -7.71 4.21
CA THR A 89 -2.91 -6.95 4.93
C THR A 89 -1.72 -6.65 3.99
N ASN A 90 -0.69 -6.00 4.49
CA ASN A 90 0.58 -5.87 3.77
C ASN A 90 1.43 -7.15 3.92
N ASP A 91 2.26 -7.42 2.91
CA ASP A 91 3.22 -8.52 2.94
C ASP A 91 4.25 -8.31 4.06
N HIS A 92 4.85 -7.11 4.17
CA HIS A 92 5.84 -6.80 5.20
C HIS A 92 5.32 -6.97 6.64
N VAL A 93 3.98 -6.93 6.86
CA VAL A 93 3.38 -7.14 8.18
C VAL A 93 3.50 -8.59 8.63
N ILE A 94 3.54 -9.53 7.69
CA ILE A 94 3.53 -10.98 7.99
C ILE A 94 4.79 -11.71 7.51
N ALA A 95 5.68 -11.01 6.83
CA ALA A 95 6.93 -11.60 6.31
C ALA A 95 7.76 -12.19 7.45
N GLY A 96 8.24 -13.44 7.27
CA GLY A 96 9.04 -14.13 8.27
C GLY A 96 8.28 -14.59 9.52
N ALA A 97 6.95 -14.44 9.57
CA ALA A 97 6.14 -14.85 10.71
C ALA A 97 6.10 -16.38 10.87
N ALA A 98 6.50 -16.87 12.05
CA ALA A 98 6.26 -18.27 12.44
C ALA A 98 4.79 -18.53 12.80
N GLN A 99 4.12 -17.53 13.37
CA GLN A 99 2.71 -17.58 13.70
C GLN A 99 2.08 -16.20 13.52
N ILE A 100 0.91 -16.18 12.92
CA ILE A 100 0.08 -14.98 12.73
C ILE A 100 -1.13 -15.07 13.63
N THR A 101 -1.35 -14.05 14.45
CA THR A 101 -2.53 -13.91 15.31
C THR A 101 -3.34 -12.71 14.89
N VAL A 102 -4.61 -12.93 14.59
CA VAL A 102 -5.58 -11.88 14.24
C VAL A 102 -6.47 -11.59 15.43
N THR A 103 -6.64 -10.32 15.77
CA THR A 103 -7.57 -9.85 16.81
C THR A 103 -8.68 -9.06 16.15
N LEU A 104 -9.93 -9.49 16.32
CA LEU A 104 -11.13 -8.78 15.84
C LEU A 104 -11.47 -7.58 16.72
N ASP A 105 -12.36 -6.71 16.22
CA ASP A 105 -12.86 -5.52 16.95
C ASP A 105 -13.51 -5.86 18.30
N ASN A 106 -14.15 -7.03 18.42
CA ASN A 106 -14.73 -7.52 19.66
C ASN A 106 -13.73 -8.18 20.65
N GLY A 107 -12.43 -8.20 20.30
CA GLY A 107 -11.34 -8.77 21.09
C GLY A 107 -11.13 -10.27 20.90
N GLU A 108 -11.94 -10.96 20.09
CA GLU A 108 -11.71 -12.38 19.76
C GLU A 108 -10.40 -12.54 18.98
N LYS A 109 -9.65 -13.60 19.30
CA LYS A 109 -8.35 -13.89 18.70
C LYS A 109 -8.37 -15.19 17.92
N PHE A 110 -7.74 -15.19 16.76
CA PHE A 110 -7.64 -16.35 15.87
C PHE A 110 -6.20 -16.52 15.39
N THR A 111 -5.76 -17.75 15.28
CA THR A 111 -4.56 -18.07 14.48
C THR A 111 -4.95 -18.01 13.02
N ALA A 112 -4.16 -17.27 12.22
CA ALA A 112 -4.38 -17.15 10.79
C ALA A 112 -3.38 -18.02 10.01
N GLN A 113 -3.81 -18.43 8.82
CA GLN A 113 -3.01 -19.14 7.84
C GLN A 113 -2.73 -18.19 6.64
N LEU A 114 -1.52 -18.23 6.12
CA LEU A 114 -1.19 -17.53 4.88
C LEU A 114 -1.92 -18.19 3.71
N VAL A 115 -2.66 -17.41 2.94
CA VAL A 115 -3.27 -17.83 1.67
C VAL A 115 -2.33 -17.53 0.51
N GLY A 116 -1.72 -16.36 0.51
CA GLY A 116 -0.73 -15.95 -0.47
C GLY A 116 -0.23 -14.53 -0.22
N ALA A 117 0.93 -14.22 -0.79
CA ALA A 117 1.57 -12.91 -0.68
C ALA A 117 2.25 -12.53 -2.00
N ASP A 118 2.39 -11.23 -2.23
CA ASP A 118 3.12 -10.65 -3.35
C ASP A 118 3.96 -9.46 -2.83
N ASP A 119 5.23 -9.71 -2.65
CA ASP A 119 6.22 -8.76 -2.14
C ASP A 119 6.41 -7.53 -3.06
N LEU A 120 6.22 -7.70 -4.37
CA LEU A 120 6.35 -6.58 -5.33
C LEU A 120 5.24 -5.52 -5.20
N THR A 121 4.09 -5.88 -4.67
CA THR A 121 2.98 -4.97 -4.40
C THR A 121 2.71 -4.76 -2.92
N ASP A 122 3.47 -5.42 -2.05
CA ASP A 122 3.33 -5.38 -0.60
C ASP A 122 1.91 -5.75 -0.14
N ILE A 123 1.32 -6.81 -0.73
CA ILE A 123 -0.04 -7.29 -0.42
C ILE A 123 0.01 -8.76 -0.01
N ALA A 124 -0.67 -9.08 1.08
CA ALA A 124 -0.89 -10.45 1.53
C ALA A 124 -2.36 -10.72 1.84
N VAL A 125 -2.74 -11.99 1.71
CA VAL A 125 -4.04 -12.52 2.11
C VAL A 125 -3.82 -13.62 3.13
N ILE A 126 -4.51 -13.52 4.26
CA ILE A 126 -4.52 -14.51 5.32
C ILE A 126 -5.94 -15.00 5.60
N LYS A 127 -6.07 -16.17 6.19
CA LYS A 127 -7.35 -16.83 6.51
C LYS A 127 -7.46 -17.14 7.98
N ILE A 128 -8.58 -16.74 8.57
CA ILE A 128 -9.04 -17.24 9.88
C ILE A 128 -10.30 -18.08 9.73
N HIS A 129 -10.64 -18.88 10.73
CA HIS A 129 -11.83 -19.72 10.75
C HIS A 129 -12.78 -19.30 11.87
N PRO A 130 -13.62 -18.27 11.64
CA PRO A 130 -14.56 -17.79 12.64
C PRO A 130 -15.73 -18.76 12.78
N SER A 131 -16.31 -18.87 14.01
CA SER A 131 -17.48 -19.69 14.27
C SER A 131 -18.79 -19.08 13.76
N LYS A 132 -18.78 -17.77 13.45
CA LYS A 132 -19.92 -17.02 12.93
C LYS A 132 -19.46 -16.16 11.75
N PRO A 133 -20.35 -15.90 10.77
CA PRO A 133 -20.01 -15.01 9.66
C PRO A 133 -19.56 -13.63 10.15
N LEU A 134 -18.46 -13.14 9.59
CA LEU A 134 -17.90 -11.82 9.87
C LEU A 134 -18.51 -10.77 8.95
N GLN A 135 -18.38 -9.50 9.33
CA GLN A 135 -18.77 -8.35 8.49
C GLN A 135 -17.59 -7.91 7.62
N PRO A 136 -17.62 -8.12 6.30
CA PRO A 136 -16.51 -7.71 5.44
C PRO A 136 -16.58 -6.21 5.14
N ALA A 137 -15.41 -5.60 4.99
CA ALA A 137 -15.25 -4.30 4.36
C ALA A 137 -15.49 -4.42 2.84
N ARG A 138 -16.09 -3.39 2.25
CA ARG A 138 -16.39 -3.35 0.81
C ARG A 138 -15.28 -2.61 0.07
N TRP A 139 -14.83 -3.14 -1.06
CA TRP A 139 -13.94 -2.42 -1.95
C TRP A 139 -14.64 -1.19 -2.55
N GLY A 140 -13.93 -0.06 -2.56
CA GLY A 140 -14.28 1.14 -3.29
C GLY A 140 -13.55 1.20 -4.63
N ASP A 141 -13.84 2.22 -5.40
CA ASP A 141 -13.22 2.50 -6.69
C ASP A 141 -12.24 3.67 -6.54
N SER A 142 -10.94 3.36 -6.44
CA SER A 142 -9.90 4.38 -6.27
C SER A 142 -9.67 5.24 -7.50
N SER A 143 -10.18 4.86 -8.69
CA SER A 143 -10.10 5.71 -9.89
C SER A 143 -11.05 6.92 -9.85
N LYS A 144 -11.97 6.94 -8.89
CA LYS A 144 -12.92 8.05 -8.67
C LYS A 144 -12.48 8.99 -7.55
N VAL A 145 -11.40 8.63 -6.86
CA VAL A 145 -10.85 9.45 -5.79
C VAL A 145 -10.22 10.70 -6.38
N GLN A 146 -10.40 11.83 -5.72
CA GLN A 146 -9.83 13.12 -6.12
C GLN A 146 -9.00 13.70 -4.97
N VAL A 147 -7.98 14.47 -5.33
CA VAL A 147 -7.23 15.26 -4.34
C VAL A 147 -8.20 16.21 -3.63
N GLY A 148 -8.20 16.16 -2.30
CA GLY A 148 -9.14 16.88 -1.45
C GLY A 148 -10.28 16.04 -0.91
N ASP A 149 -10.50 14.81 -1.41
CA ASP A 149 -11.50 13.91 -0.85
C ASP A 149 -11.14 13.49 0.56
N TRP A 150 -12.14 13.44 1.45
CA TRP A 150 -11.99 12.94 2.81
C TRP A 150 -11.63 11.46 2.82
N VAL A 151 -10.69 11.10 3.67
CA VAL A 151 -10.26 9.71 3.92
C VAL A 151 -10.23 9.41 5.40
N LEU A 152 -10.81 8.28 5.79
CA LEU A 152 -10.75 7.71 7.13
C LEU A 152 -9.77 6.52 7.10
N ALA A 153 -8.56 6.72 7.61
CA ALA A 153 -7.60 5.65 7.76
C ALA A 153 -7.87 4.89 9.06
N ALA A 154 -7.78 3.57 9.00
CA ALA A 154 -8.03 2.69 10.14
C ALA A 154 -6.86 1.73 10.36
N GLY A 155 -6.67 1.34 11.61
CA GLY A 155 -5.70 0.33 12.00
C GLY A 155 -5.80 0.01 13.48
N THR A 156 -4.92 -0.87 13.95
CA THR A 156 -4.87 -1.32 15.34
C THR A 156 -3.44 -1.09 15.89
N PRO A 157 -3.01 0.18 16.03
CA PRO A 157 -1.66 0.48 16.47
C PRO A 157 -1.41 -0.07 17.88
N PHE A 158 -0.25 -0.66 18.08
CA PHE A 158 0.21 -1.17 19.38
C PHE A 158 -0.73 -2.18 20.07
N ALA A 159 -1.59 -2.88 19.30
CA ALA A 159 -2.62 -3.79 19.83
C ALA A 159 -3.57 -3.17 20.87
N LEU A 160 -3.75 -1.85 20.85
CA LEU A 160 -4.62 -1.11 21.77
C LEU A 160 -6.10 -1.10 21.35
N GLY A 161 -6.45 -1.82 20.29
CA GLY A 161 -7.76 -1.78 19.65
C GLY A 161 -7.78 -0.89 18.41
N ASN A 162 -8.91 -0.89 17.71
CA ASN A 162 -9.07 -0.11 16.47
C ASN A 162 -8.89 1.39 16.72
N SER A 163 -8.10 2.02 15.88
CA SER A 163 -7.87 3.47 15.85
C SER A 163 -8.22 4.01 14.46
N PHE A 164 -8.84 5.18 14.45
CA PHE A 164 -9.28 5.83 13.22
C PHE A 164 -8.70 7.24 13.16
N THR A 165 -8.13 7.59 12.03
CA THR A 165 -7.59 8.93 11.76
C THR A 165 -8.25 9.51 10.52
N LEU A 166 -8.57 10.80 10.56
CA LEU A 166 -9.22 11.51 9.46
C LEU A 166 -8.21 12.42 8.78
N GLY A 167 -8.29 12.48 7.46
CA GLY A 167 -7.55 13.39 6.62
C GLY A 167 -8.16 13.50 5.24
N ILE A 168 -7.35 13.91 4.27
CA ILE A 168 -7.71 13.99 2.86
C ILE A 168 -6.73 13.20 2.00
N VAL A 169 -7.12 12.92 0.78
CA VAL A 169 -6.20 12.51 -0.28
C VAL A 169 -5.42 13.76 -0.71
N SER A 170 -4.11 13.78 -0.48
CA SER A 170 -3.22 14.92 -0.75
C SER A 170 -2.63 14.88 -2.17
N ALA A 171 -2.46 13.67 -2.73
CA ALA A 171 -1.99 13.46 -4.10
C ALA A 171 -2.29 12.02 -4.56
N GLU A 172 -2.21 11.81 -5.87
CA GLU A 172 -2.36 10.51 -6.51
C GLU A 172 -1.10 10.14 -7.30
N GLY A 173 -0.88 8.85 -7.52
CA GLY A 173 0.20 8.34 -8.38
C GLY A 173 1.61 8.62 -7.85
N ARG A 174 1.78 8.74 -6.53
CA ARG A 174 3.10 8.99 -5.93
C ARG A 174 4.00 7.77 -6.05
N ASP A 175 5.19 8.01 -6.58
CA ASP A 175 6.32 7.09 -6.50
C ASP A 175 7.21 7.48 -5.32
N ILE A 176 7.43 6.54 -4.40
CA ILE A 176 8.23 6.76 -3.18
C ILE A 176 9.43 5.82 -3.09
N GLY A 177 9.74 5.10 -4.19
CA GLY A 177 10.86 4.17 -4.23
C GLY A 177 10.63 2.84 -3.48
N GLU A 178 9.41 2.55 -3.06
CA GLU A 178 9.05 1.31 -2.35
C GLU A 178 8.67 0.20 -3.35
N GLY A 179 9.56 -0.10 -4.30
CA GLY A 179 9.39 -1.17 -5.29
C GLY A 179 8.79 -0.73 -6.64
N PRO A 180 8.64 -1.65 -7.58
CA PRO A 180 8.36 -1.32 -8.98
C PRO A 180 6.90 -0.94 -9.29
N PHE A 181 5.96 -1.15 -8.37
CA PHE A 181 4.52 -0.88 -8.56
C PHE A 181 4.06 0.36 -7.76
N ASN A 182 4.87 1.40 -7.80
CA ASN A 182 4.72 2.65 -7.05
C ASN A 182 3.69 3.60 -7.66
N HIS A 183 2.42 3.46 -7.30
CA HIS A 183 1.36 4.42 -7.63
C HIS A 183 0.46 4.60 -6.41
N PHE A 184 1.03 5.20 -5.35
CA PHE A 184 0.32 5.36 -4.08
C PHE A 184 -0.65 6.56 -4.10
N LEU A 185 -1.73 6.44 -3.33
CA LEU A 185 -2.47 7.60 -2.82
C LEU A 185 -1.67 8.19 -1.66
N GLN A 186 -1.38 9.49 -1.72
CA GLN A 186 -0.80 10.21 -0.59
C GLN A 186 -1.95 10.75 0.30
N LEU A 187 -1.83 10.53 1.60
CA LEU A 187 -2.82 10.90 2.61
C LEU A 187 -2.17 11.80 3.66
N ASP A 188 -2.91 12.79 4.18
CA ASP A 188 -2.49 13.54 5.36
C ASP A 188 -3.11 13.01 6.67
N ALA A 189 -4.02 12.06 6.59
CA ALA A 189 -4.48 11.30 7.74
C ALA A 189 -3.27 10.73 8.50
N PRO A 190 -3.16 10.91 9.83
CA PRO A 190 -2.05 10.36 10.59
C PRO A 190 -1.94 8.85 10.46
N ILE A 191 -0.90 8.37 9.77
CA ILE A 191 -0.50 6.97 9.69
C ILE A 191 0.71 6.78 10.60
N ASN A 192 0.66 5.77 11.47
CA ASN A 192 1.71 5.44 12.42
C ASN A 192 2.00 3.92 12.38
N PRO A 193 3.13 3.46 12.93
CA PRO A 193 3.42 2.04 13.07
C PRO A 193 2.23 1.29 13.68
N GLY A 194 1.80 0.20 13.03
CA GLY A 194 0.61 -0.56 13.37
C GLY A 194 -0.61 -0.28 12.51
N ASN A 195 -0.66 0.82 11.73
CA ASN A 195 -1.73 1.05 10.75
C ASN A 195 -1.47 0.36 9.41
N SER A 196 -0.23 -0.07 9.13
CA SER A 196 0.14 -0.79 7.90
C SER A 196 -0.72 -2.03 7.71
N GLY A 197 -1.22 -2.24 6.51
CA GLY A 197 -2.18 -3.29 6.13
C GLY A 197 -3.64 -2.95 6.43
N GLY A 198 -3.90 -1.93 7.25
CA GLY A 198 -5.26 -1.46 7.54
C GLY A 198 -5.88 -0.69 6.36
N PRO A 199 -7.21 -0.57 6.33
CA PRO A 199 -7.92 0.08 5.24
C PRO A 199 -7.92 1.61 5.35
N ALA A 200 -7.87 2.27 4.19
CA ALA A 200 -8.25 3.66 4.01
C ALA A 200 -9.66 3.69 3.40
N PHE A 201 -10.63 4.26 4.12
CA PHE A 201 -12.04 4.32 3.70
C PHE A 201 -12.39 5.70 3.13
N ASN A 202 -13.27 5.71 2.15
CA ASN A 202 -14.00 6.93 1.79
C ASN A 202 -15.16 7.19 2.77
N MET A 203 -15.87 8.31 2.59
CA MET A 203 -17.02 8.68 3.46
C MET A 203 -18.25 7.77 3.31
N GLN A 204 -18.27 6.86 2.34
CA GLN A 204 -19.28 5.82 2.17
C GLN A 204 -18.89 4.50 2.85
N GLY A 205 -17.73 4.44 3.52
CA GLY A 205 -17.20 3.25 4.19
C GLY A 205 -16.68 2.19 3.23
N ALA A 206 -16.33 2.56 2.01
CA ALA A 206 -15.68 1.67 1.06
C ALA A 206 -14.16 1.86 1.10
N VAL A 207 -13.41 0.77 0.99
CA VAL A 207 -11.94 0.75 1.02
C VAL A 207 -11.40 1.28 -0.31
N ILE A 208 -10.79 2.46 -0.31
CA ILE A 208 -10.15 3.08 -1.46
C ILE A 208 -8.64 2.81 -1.51
N GLY A 209 -8.05 2.30 -0.42
CA GLY A 209 -6.64 1.93 -0.37
C GLY A 209 -6.28 1.12 0.84
N ILE A 210 -5.05 0.57 0.85
CA ILE A 210 -4.42 -0.16 1.96
C ILE A 210 -3.30 0.72 2.49
N ASN A 211 -3.35 1.13 3.77
CA ASN A 211 -2.28 1.89 4.40
C ASN A 211 -0.99 1.06 4.35
N SER A 212 0.10 1.60 3.82
CA SER A 212 1.34 0.85 3.63
C SER A 212 2.54 1.53 4.27
N ALA A 213 2.82 2.78 3.92
CA ALA A 213 4.05 3.45 4.29
C ALA A 213 3.83 4.88 4.79
N ILE A 214 4.87 5.44 5.42
CA ILE A 214 4.98 6.87 5.74
C ILE A 214 6.34 7.39 5.28
N VAL A 215 6.42 8.65 4.90
CA VAL A 215 7.68 9.37 4.83
C VAL A 215 7.80 10.24 6.07
N SER A 216 8.78 9.92 6.90
CA SER A 216 8.96 10.59 8.19
C SER A 216 10.42 10.66 8.62
N PRO A 217 10.94 11.84 9.01
CA PRO A 217 12.28 11.97 9.59
C PRO A 217 12.40 11.38 11.00
N SER A 218 11.27 11.24 11.73
CA SER A 218 11.24 10.82 13.14
C SER A 218 10.64 9.44 13.37
N GLY A 219 10.15 8.76 12.31
CA GLY A 219 9.45 7.47 12.41
C GLY A 219 7.98 7.56 12.81
N GLY A 220 7.48 8.74 13.20
CA GLY A 220 6.05 9.00 13.44
C GLY A 220 5.41 9.81 12.32
N SER A 221 4.08 9.90 12.32
CA SER A 221 3.34 10.65 11.29
C SER A 221 3.69 12.14 11.31
N VAL A 222 3.99 12.69 10.14
CA VAL A 222 4.14 14.12 9.88
C VAL A 222 3.12 14.62 8.85
N GLY A 223 2.02 13.87 8.61
CA GLY A 223 1.00 14.18 7.62
C GLY A 223 1.38 13.75 6.19
N ILE A 224 2.30 12.79 6.05
CA ILE A 224 2.70 12.21 4.76
C ILE A 224 2.61 10.69 4.86
N GLY A 225 1.42 10.17 4.63
CA GLY A 225 1.14 8.75 4.57
C GLY A 225 0.84 8.29 3.14
N PHE A 226 0.97 6.99 2.89
CA PHE A 226 0.77 6.38 1.59
C PHE A 226 -0.11 5.14 1.70
N ALA A 227 -1.03 5.00 0.75
CA ALA A 227 -1.91 3.85 0.65
C ALA A 227 -1.86 3.26 -0.76
N ILE A 228 -1.82 1.94 -0.87
CA ILE A 228 -1.93 1.20 -2.12
C ILE A 228 -3.37 1.34 -2.63
N PRO A 229 -3.62 1.87 -3.84
CA PRO A 229 -4.97 2.08 -4.34
C PRO A 229 -5.78 0.79 -4.46
N SER A 230 -7.07 0.83 -4.15
CA SER A 230 -7.95 -0.35 -4.19
C SER A 230 -8.02 -1.00 -5.58
N ASN A 231 -8.00 -0.21 -6.65
CA ASN A 231 -8.04 -0.75 -8.02
C ASN A 231 -6.75 -1.49 -8.41
N SER A 232 -5.62 -1.16 -7.77
CA SER A 232 -4.37 -1.93 -7.89
C SER A 232 -4.41 -3.18 -7.01
N ALA A 233 -4.92 -3.06 -5.79
CA ALA A 233 -4.91 -4.13 -4.79
C ALA A 233 -5.91 -5.26 -5.08
N ALA A 234 -7.16 -4.94 -5.44
CA ALA A 234 -8.23 -5.93 -5.57
C ALA A 234 -7.93 -7.05 -6.60
N PRO A 235 -7.35 -6.78 -7.80
CA PRO A 235 -6.95 -7.82 -8.74
C PRO A 235 -5.82 -8.72 -8.22
N ILE A 236 -4.89 -8.17 -7.44
CA ILE A 236 -3.81 -8.92 -6.79
C ILE A 236 -4.39 -9.85 -5.72
N VAL A 237 -5.24 -9.33 -4.84
CA VAL A 237 -5.95 -10.11 -3.83
C VAL A 237 -6.73 -11.27 -4.45
N ALA A 238 -7.42 -11.04 -5.57
CA ALA A 238 -8.15 -12.09 -6.29
C ALA A 238 -7.22 -13.20 -6.79
N GLN A 239 -6.02 -12.87 -7.31
CA GLN A 239 -5.03 -13.85 -7.74
C GLN A 239 -4.45 -14.63 -6.56
N LEU A 240 -4.15 -13.94 -5.43
CA LEU A 240 -3.66 -14.58 -4.22
C LEU A 240 -4.67 -15.59 -3.66
N ILE A 241 -5.95 -15.25 -3.65
CA ILE A 241 -7.03 -16.16 -3.22
C ILE A 241 -7.13 -17.38 -4.14
N ALA A 242 -7.08 -17.16 -5.46
CA ALA A 242 -7.29 -18.22 -6.43
C ALA A 242 -6.08 -19.16 -6.61
N HIS A 243 -4.86 -18.65 -6.44
CA HIS A 243 -3.64 -19.35 -6.84
C HIS A 243 -2.54 -19.36 -5.78
N GLY A 244 -2.73 -18.68 -4.64
CA GLY A 244 -1.71 -18.54 -3.59
C GLY A 244 -0.55 -17.61 -3.96
N ALA A 245 -0.46 -17.16 -5.21
CA ALA A 245 0.62 -16.30 -5.71
C ALA A 245 0.15 -15.51 -6.94
N VAL A 246 0.82 -14.39 -7.20
CA VAL A 246 0.63 -13.61 -8.44
C VAL A 246 1.52 -14.17 -9.53
N ALA A 247 0.96 -14.42 -10.72
CA ALA A 247 1.73 -14.91 -11.86
C ALA A 247 2.55 -13.76 -12.47
N ARG A 248 3.78 -13.62 -12.02
CA ARG A 248 4.72 -12.58 -12.43
C ARG A 248 5.73 -13.08 -13.44
N GLY A 249 6.01 -12.24 -14.45
CA GLY A 249 7.14 -12.45 -15.32
C GLY A 249 8.47 -12.31 -14.57
N TRP A 250 9.51 -13.01 -15.02
CA TRP A 250 10.80 -13.06 -14.37
C TRP A 250 11.94 -13.26 -15.35
N LEU A 251 13.04 -12.58 -15.14
CA LEU A 251 14.28 -12.73 -15.92
C LEU A 251 15.35 -13.54 -15.20
N GLY A 252 15.30 -13.63 -13.87
CA GLY A 252 16.37 -14.24 -13.08
C GLY A 252 17.58 -13.33 -12.97
N VAL A 253 17.36 -12.05 -12.69
CA VAL A 253 18.43 -11.05 -12.53
C VAL A 253 18.19 -10.23 -11.26
N SER A 254 19.30 -9.83 -10.63
CA SER A 254 19.34 -8.69 -9.72
C SER A 254 19.77 -7.47 -10.52
N VAL A 255 19.16 -6.33 -10.27
CA VAL A 255 19.40 -5.08 -11.01
C VAL A 255 19.60 -3.90 -10.07
N ALA A 256 20.32 -2.91 -10.54
CA ALA A 256 20.51 -1.63 -9.86
C ALA A 256 20.43 -0.48 -10.87
N ASP A 257 20.13 0.71 -10.37
CA ASP A 257 20.20 1.93 -11.15
C ASP A 257 21.67 2.28 -11.46
N LEU A 258 21.87 3.05 -12.53
CA LEU A 258 23.16 3.64 -12.83
C LEU A 258 23.55 4.64 -11.73
N SER A 259 24.82 4.61 -11.32
CA SER A 259 25.34 5.50 -10.26
C SER A 259 25.31 7.00 -10.62
N ASP A 260 25.21 7.32 -11.91
CA ASP A 260 25.07 8.68 -12.44
C ASP A 260 23.60 9.12 -12.62
N GLY A 261 22.65 8.25 -12.22
CA GLY A 261 21.22 8.50 -12.38
C GLY A 261 20.71 8.46 -13.82
N GLY A 262 21.51 7.97 -14.76
CA GLY A 262 21.12 7.79 -16.15
C GLY A 262 20.05 6.70 -16.34
N PRO A 263 19.35 6.70 -17.51
CA PRO A 263 18.35 5.70 -17.81
C PRO A 263 18.97 4.33 -18.09
N GLY A 264 18.32 3.26 -17.60
CA GLY A 264 18.73 1.88 -17.77
C GLY A 264 18.99 1.17 -16.46
N ALA A 265 19.07 -0.16 -16.50
CA ALA A 265 19.28 -1.03 -15.35
C ALA A 265 20.55 -1.86 -15.53
N VAL A 266 21.45 -1.79 -14.57
CA VAL A 266 22.68 -2.59 -14.55
C VAL A 266 22.38 -3.94 -13.93
N ILE A 267 22.79 -5.02 -14.59
CA ILE A 267 22.72 -6.38 -14.05
C ILE A 267 23.77 -6.55 -12.97
N THR A 268 23.36 -6.72 -11.71
CA THR A 268 24.26 -6.94 -10.56
C THR A 268 24.38 -8.41 -10.19
N GLY A 269 23.46 -9.25 -10.63
CA GLY A 269 23.49 -10.70 -10.42
C GLY A 269 22.64 -11.44 -11.45
N LEU A 270 22.93 -12.72 -11.66
CA LEU A 270 22.15 -13.63 -12.51
C LEU A 270 21.91 -14.94 -11.78
N GLU A 271 20.66 -15.41 -11.89
CA GLU A 271 20.28 -16.75 -11.45
C GLU A 271 20.76 -17.77 -12.51
N ALA A 272 21.58 -18.73 -12.08
CA ALA A 272 22.10 -19.76 -12.98
C ALA A 272 20.96 -20.60 -13.58
N GLY A 273 20.97 -20.74 -14.93
CA GLY A 273 19.91 -21.40 -15.66
C GLY A 273 18.61 -20.61 -15.75
N GLY A 274 18.57 -19.36 -15.27
CA GLY A 274 17.47 -18.43 -15.42
C GLY A 274 17.26 -17.96 -16.86
N PRO A 275 16.14 -17.26 -17.15
CA PRO A 275 15.84 -16.75 -18.49
C PRO A 275 16.94 -15.84 -19.07
N ALA A 276 17.49 -14.95 -18.26
CA ALA A 276 18.52 -14.00 -18.66
C ALA A 276 19.87 -14.70 -18.92
N ASP A 277 20.24 -15.65 -18.06
CA ASP A 277 21.45 -16.46 -18.22
C ASP A 277 21.39 -17.30 -19.51
N LYS A 278 20.27 -17.98 -19.75
CA LYS A 278 20.02 -18.74 -20.99
C LYS A 278 20.07 -17.88 -22.25
N ALA A 279 19.73 -16.61 -22.14
CA ALA A 279 19.76 -15.65 -23.23
C ALA A 279 21.15 -15.05 -23.46
N GLY A 280 22.13 -15.27 -22.56
CA GLY A 280 23.50 -14.77 -22.68
C GLY A 280 23.71 -13.37 -22.11
N LEU A 281 22.85 -12.91 -21.17
CA LEU A 281 23.14 -11.75 -20.34
C LEU A 281 24.30 -12.07 -19.39
N ASN A 282 25.05 -11.03 -19.04
CA ASN A 282 26.15 -11.13 -18.08
C ASN A 282 26.00 -10.08 -16.99
N GLN A 283 26.65 -10.32 -15.87
CA GLN A 283 26.82 -9.30 -14.85
C GLN A 283 27.50 -8.06 -15.42
N SER A 284 27.13 -6.89 -15.00
CA SER A 284 27.53 -5.56 -15.49
C SER A 284 26.96 -5.17 -16.88
N ASP A 285 26.15 -6.01 -17.52
CA ASP A 285 25.41 -5.57 -18.70
C ASP A 285 24.41 -4.48 -18.32
N LEU A 286 24.24 -3.49 -19.21
CA LEU A 286 23.29 -2.40 -19.04
C LEU A 286 22.08 -2.62 -19.95
N VAL A 287 20.93 -2.96 -19.37
CA VAL A 287 19.65 -3.01 -20.08
C VAL A 287 19.12 -1.60 -20.23
N VAL A 288 18.79 -1.19 -21.45
CA VAL A 288 18.30 0.17 -21.76
C VAL A 288 16.89 0.20 -22.34
N SER A 289 16.40 -0.96 -22.83
CA SER A 289 15.03 -1.03 -23.37
C SER A 289 14.46 -2.45 -23.29
N VAL A 290 13.12 -2.54 -23.32
CA VAL A 290 12.36 -3.78 -23.47
C VAL A 290 11.40 -3.61 -24.65
N ASN A 291 11.49 -4.50 -25.68
CA ASN A 291 10.72 -4.42 -26.91
C ASN A 291 10.83 -3.06 -27.64
N GLY A 292 11.98 -2.38 -27.54
CA GLY A 292 12.22 -1.07 -28.11
C GLY A 292 11.77 0.12 -27.23
N GLU A 293 11.03 -0.12 -26.16
CA GLU A 293 10.62 0.90 -25.21
C GLU A 293 11.75 1.13 -24.20
N ALA A 294 12.19 2.39 -24.05
CA ALA A 294 13.24 2.75 -23.11
C ALA A 294 12.78 2.55 -21.66
N ILE A 295 13.69 2.07 -20.80
CA ILE A 295 13.43 1.92 -19.37
C ILE A 295 14.06 3.06 -18.58
N SER A 296 13.39 3.50 -17.51
CA SER A 296 13.88 4.59 -16.64
C SER A 296 14.98 4.14 -15.68
N GLY A 297 14.98 2.88 -15.25
CA GLY A 297 15.89 2.34 -14.26
C GLY A 297 15.55 0.89 -13.89
N ALA A 298 16.11 0.42 -12.77
CA ALA A 298 15.94 -0.92 -12.25
C ALA A 298 14.45 -1.27 -11.99
N ASP A 299 13.72 -0.38 -11.33
CA ASP A 299 12.29 -0.55 -11.07
C ASP A 299 11.47 -0.56 -12.36
N GLY A 300 11.84 0.29 -13.34
CA GLY A 300 11.22 0.31 -14.66
C GLY A 300 11.34 -1.04 -15.38
N LEU A 301 12.54 -1.64 -15.38
CA LEU A 301 12.77 -2.98 -15.93
C LEU A 301 11.93 -4.02 -15.17
N THR A 302 12.01 -4.03 -13.85
CA THR A 302 11.31 -5.00 -13.01
C THR A 302 9.80 -4.92 -13.23
N ARG A 303 9.23 -3.71 -13.24
CA ARG A 303 7.79 -3.48 -13.47
C ARG A 303 7.34 -4.00 -14.83
N ILE A 304 8.06 -3.66 -15.91
CA ILE A 304 7.72 -4.10 -17.27
C ILE A 304 7.74 -5.62 -17.35
N ILE A 305 8.78 -6.26 -16.85
CA ILE A 305 8.92 -7.72 -16.89
C ILE A 305 7.90 -8.41 -15.99
N ALA A 306 7.72 -7.95 -14.76
CA ALA A 306 6.80 -8.55 -13.80
C ALA A 306 5.33 -8.42 -14.20
N SER A 307 4.97 -7.41 -15.01
CA SER A 307 3.62 -7.27 -15.57
C SER A 307 3.33 -8.22 -16.74
N MET A 308 4.35 -8.89 -17.29
CA MET A 308 4.18 -9.81 -18.41
C MET A 308 3.83 -11.23 -17.94
N PRO A 309 3.00 -11.96 -18.69
CA PRO A 309 2.78 -13.37 -18.40
C PRO A 309 4.05 -14.19 -18.63
N PRO A 310 4.33 -15.20 -17.78
CA PRO A 310 5.39 -16.17 -18.03
C PRO A 310 5.25 -16.83 -19.40
N GLY A 311 6.38 -17.10 -20.06
CA GLY A 311 6.43 -17.67 -21.41
C GLY A 311 6.43 -16.63 -22.54
N ARG A 312 6.16 -15.35 -22.25
CA ARG A 312 6.22 -14.29 -23.26
C ARG A 312 7.66 -14.06 -23.73
N LYS A 313 7.84 -13.93 -25.04
CA LYS A 313 9.13 -13.52 -25.63
C LYS A 313 9.23 -12.00 -25.65
N VAL A 314 10.36 -11.49 -25.23
CA VAL A 314 10.72 -10.04 -25.23
C VAL A 314 12.08 -9.85 -25.87
N VAL A 315 12.35 -8.66 -26.36
CA VAL A 315 13.67 -8.28 -26.87
C VAL A 315 14.23 -7.22 -25.94
N LEU A 316 15.33 -7.54 -25.25
CA LEU A 316 16.04 -6.59 -24.42
C LEU A 316 17.06 -5.82 -25.28
N GLY A 317 17.06 -4.49 -25.18
CA GLY A 317 18.16 -3.66 -25.69
C GLY A 317 19.25 -3.61 -24.63
N VAL A 318 20.39 -4.20 -24.91
CA VAL A 318 21.53 -4.29 -23.97
C VAL A 318 22.70 -3.49 -24.50
N ARG A 319 23.19 -2.53 -23.74
CA ARG A 319 24.35 -1.71 -24.09
C ARG A 319 25.63 -2.37 -23.60
N LYS A 320 26.54 -2.67 -24.55
CA LYS A 320 27.90 -3.20 -24.29
C LYS A 320 28.91 -2.39 -25.11
N ASN A 321 29.93 -1.87 -24.51
CA ASN A 321 30.98 -1.11 -25.19
C ASN A 321 30.46 0.02 -26.10
N GLY A 322 29.42 0.73 -25.67
CA GLY A 322 28.82 1.82 -26.41
C GLY A 322 27.82 1.42 -27.50
N HIS A 323 27.67 0.15 -27.82
CA HIS A 323 26.73 -0.38 -28.81
C HIS A 323 25.52 -1.04 -28.15
N ILE A 324 24.33 -0.93 -28.77
CA ILE A 324 23.12 -1.61 -28.31
C ILE A 324 22.95 -2.91 -29.08
N PHE A 325 22.87 -4.01 -28.36
CA PHE A 325 22.54 -5.35 -28.87
C PHE A 325 21.10 -5.70 -28.53
N HIS A 326 20.41 -6.36 -29.43
CA HIS A 326 19.04 -6.82 -29.23
C HIS A 326 19.05 -8.30 -28.85
N LEU A 327 18.69 -8.59 -27.58
CA LEU A 327 18.75 -9.93 -27.02
C LEU A 327 17.33 -10.48 -26.82
N PRO A 328 16.91 -11.52 -27.56
CA PRO A 328 15.62 -12.16 -27.35
C PRO A 328 15.65 -13.01 -26.08
N VAL A 329 14.69 -12.79 -25.18
CA VAL A 329 14.57 -13.52 -23.91
C VAL A 329 13.13 -14.06 -23.79
N THR A 330 12.98 -15.29 -23.30
CA THR A 330 11.68 -15.81 -22.91
C THR A 330 11.50 -15.58 -21.43
N VAL A 331 10.51 -14.75 -21.04
CA VAL A 331 10.19 -14.43 -19.67
C VAL A 331 9.79 -15.71 -18.91
N GLY A 332 10.46 -15.97 -17.80
CA GLY A 332 10.14 -17.09 -16.90
C GLY A 332 8.98 -16.76 -15.96
N ARG A 333 8.59 -17.73 -15.15
CA ARG A 333 7.71 -17.52 -13.99
C ARG A 333 8.60 -17.15 -12.80
N ARG A 334 8.27 -16.05 -12.11
CA ARG A 334 8.94 -15.71 -10.85
C ARG A 334 8.72 -16.84 -9.85
N PRO A 335 9.78 -17.38 -9.22
CA PRO A 335 9.64 -18.35 -8.14
C PRO A 335 8.78 -17.74 -7.02
N ALA A 336 7.92 -18.55 -6.41
CA ALA A 336 7.30 -18.15 -5.14
C ALA A 336 8.45 -17.92 -4.15
N GLN A 337 8.44 -16.82 -3.41
CA GLN A 337 9.38 -16.67 -2.29
C GLN A 337 9.03 -17.75 -1.29
N ILE A 338 9.83 -18.80 -1.27
CA ILE A 338 9.88 -19.70 -0.13
C ILE A 338 10.66 -18.89 0.90
N GLY A 339 9.99 -18.50 1.99
CA GLY A 339 10.64 -17.76 3.05
C GLY A 339 11.96 -18.47 3.43
N GLU A 340 13.06 -17.70 3.34
CA GLU A 340 14.33 -18.10 3.88
C GLU A 340 14.28 -18.20 5.40
#